data_97c31771a263a3ca31d1674112702f85
#
_entry.id   97c31771a263a3ca31d1674112702f85
#
_cell.length_a   1.000
_cell.length_b   1.000
_cell.length_c   1.000
_cell.angle_alpha   90.00
_cell.angle_beta   90.00
_cell.angle_gamma   90.00
#
_symmetry.space_group_name_H-M   'P 1'
#
loop_
_entity.id
_entity.type
_entity.pdbx_description
1 polymer ?
#
loop_
_entity_poly.entity_id
_entity_poly.type
_entity_poly.pdbx_seq_one_letter_code
_entity_poly.pdbx_strand_id
1 'polypeptide(L)'
;MPVTMKQIEPMQSLLRIHRLRWSRTSRRSRGQIRLYAALAFLIAISLSRPLLAAPIDINQLWNWDSPAQSEEHFRAALAGADADQTFILQTQIARTYGLRGQFARARQILDSLKPELAHVSPEAQARYHLERGRTFASAVSVPGGVTPDMMREARNEYSAAFRVANQHHLDALAVDALHMMAFTDTAPADQLRWDERALTLALQSSDSTAQHWEASLRNNIGNALNDLGRYAEALEQFRIALALREREGDAEATRQAWCSVGWTLRLLGRNTEALAIQQQLLAEYDAIGATNPDVLDELKEIYRATGDERNAAVYASRLQVYQAAHPDASQ
;
A
#
# COMPACT_ATOMS: atom_id res chain seq x y z
N MET A 1 -14.58 -43.07 -0.50
CA MET A 1 -14.52 -43.63 -1.88
C MET A 1 -13.58 -42.77 -2.67
N PRO A 2 -12.46 -43.27 -3.16
CA PRO A 2 -11.48 -42.48 -3.90
C PRO A 2 -11.85 -42.48 -5.40
N VAL A 3 -11.78 -41.33 -6.03
CA VAL A 3 -11.94 -41.20 -7.50
C VAL A 3 -10.56 -41.19 -8.12
N THR A 4 -10.39 -42.13 -9.03
CA THR A 4 -9.18 -42.52 -9.74
C THR A 4 -8.65 -41.48 -10.71
N MET A 5 -7.32 -41.31 -10.70
CA MET A 5 -6.52 -40.68 -11.75
C MET A 5 -6.73 -41.33 -13.09
N LYS A 6 -7.02 -40.55 -14.13
CA LYS A 6 -6.87 -40.99 -15.54
C LYS A 6 -5.55 -40.47 -16.08
N GLN A 7 -4.70 -41.44 -16.45
CA GLN A 7 -3.46 -41.26 -17.18
C GLN A 7 -3.76 -40.66 -18.57
N ILE A 8 -2.91 -39.73 -19.00
CA ILE A 8 -2.79 -39.26 -20.38
C ILE A 8 -1.45 -39.76 -20.90
N GLU A 9 -1.50 -40.67 -21.84
CA GLU A 9 -0.35 -41.23 -22.57
C GLU A 9 0.25 -40.19 -23.54
N PRO A 10 1.56 -40.29 -23.85
CA PRO A 10 2.24 -39.39 -24.79
C PRO A 10 2.03 -39.89 -26.23
N MET A 11 1.59 -39.00 -27.08
CA MET A 11 1.44 -39.22 -28.53
C MET A 11 2.85 -39.13 -29.20
N GLN A 12 3.50 -40.27 -29.34
CA GLN A 12 4.61 -40.47 -30.31
C GLN A 12 3.98 -41.01 -31.59
N SER A 13 4.06 -40.28 -32.66
CA SER A 13 4.22 -40.80 -34.03
C SER A 13 4.08 -39.65 -35.04
N LEU A 14 5.09 -39.58 -35.91
CA LEU A 14 5.09 -39.27 -37.33
C LEU A 14 6.29 -38.39 -37.73
N LEU A 15 7.47 -38.98 -37.66
CA LEU A 15 8.57 -38.55 -38.52
C LEU A 15 8.81 -39.65 -39.57
N ARG A 16 8.07 -39.57 -40.69
CA ARG A 16 8.43 -40.27 -41.93
C ARG A 16 9.39 -39.42 -42.73
N ILE A 17 10.65 -39.81 -42.69
CA ILE A 17 11.70 -39.25 -43.53
C ILE A 17 11.51 -39.72 -44.95
N HIS A 18 10.99 -38.89 -45.83
CA HIS A 18 11.05 -39.10 -47.28
C HIS A 18 12.46 -38.78 -47.76
N ARG A 19 13.26 -39.81 -48.10
CA ARG A 19 14.50 -39.69 -48.88
C ARG A 19 14.16 -39.16 -50.27
N LEU A 20 14.36 -37.87 -50.51
CA LEU A 20 14.36 -37.28 -51.83
C LEU A 20 15.73 -37.49 -52.47
N ARG A 21 15.70 -38.24 -53.57
CA ARG A 21 16.85 -38.54 -54.45
C ARG A 21 17.30 -37.23 -55.13
N TRP A 22 18.53 -36.78 -54.83
CA TRP A 22 19.11 -35.63 -55.48
C TRP A 22 19.50 -35.97 -56.92
N SER A 23 18.75 -35.42 -57.91
CA SER A 23 19.26 -35.31 -59.26
C SER A 23 20.07 -34.00 -59.37
N ARG A 24 21.33 -34.15 -59.81
CA ARG A 24 22.19 -33.02 -60.18
C ARG A 24 21.59 -32.36 -61.45
N THR A 25 21.19 -31.11 -61.35
CA THR A 25 21.39 -30.04 -62.37
C THR A 25 20.60 -28.81 -61.99
N SER A 26 21.24 -27.78 -61.50
CA SER A 26 21.05 -26.38 -62.00
C SER A 26 21.95 -25.43 -61.19
N ARG A 27 22.71 -24.65 -61.93
CA ARG A 27 23.49 -23.51 -61.42
C ARG A 27 22.51 -22.48 -60.84
N ARG A 28 22.28 -22.52 -59.55
CA ARG A 28 21.61 -21.40 -58.86
C ARG A 28 22.64 -20.28 -58.70
N SER A 29 22.27 -19.08 -59.16
CA SER A 29 23.08 -17.90 -59.17
C SER A 29 23.48 -17.49 -57.72
N ARG A 30 24.75 -17.04 -57.54
CA ARG A 30 25.30 -16.54 -56.29
C ARG A 30 24.48 -15.45 -55.60
N GLY A 31 23.52 -14.84 -56.35
CA GLY A 31 22.59 -13.83 -55.82
C GLY A 31 21.48 -14.37 -54.92
N GLN A 32 20.96 -15.57 -55.23
CA GLN A 32 19.87 -16.16 -54.43
C GLN A 32 20.36 -16.66 -53.04
N ILE A 33 21.59 -17.16 -52.97
CA ILE A 33 22.19 -17.59 -51.71
C ILE A 33 22.41 -16.37 -50.78
N ARG A 34 22.78 -15.23 -51.32
CA ARG A 34 22.96 -14.00 -50.53
C ARG A 34 21.61 -13.44 -50.03
N LEU A 35 20.54 -13.59 -50.79
CA LEU A 35 19.19 -13.15 -50.41
C LEU A 35 18.65 -14.01 -49.25
N TYR A 36 18.81 -15.34 -49.29
CA TYR A 36 18.38 -16.23 -48.18
C TYR A 36 19.23 -16.04 -46.93
N ALA A 37 20.53 -15.78 -47.07
CA ALA A 37 21.40 -15.48 -45.92
C ALA A 37 21.01 -14.13 -45.26
N ALA A 38 20.68 -13.13 -46.05
CA ALA A 38 20.22 -11.85 -45.54
C ALA A 38 18.83 -11.95 -44.86
N LEU A 39 17.91 -12.77 -45.45
CA LEU A 39 16.59 -13.00 -44.84
C LEU A 39 16.68 -13.80 -43.53
N ALA A 40 17.57 -14.83 -43.48
CA ALA A 40 17.83 -15.60 -42.26
C ALA A 40 18.49 -14.75 -41.15
N PHE A 41 19.36 -13.79 -41.52
CA PHE A 41 19.96 -12.84 -40.58
C PHE A 41 18.96 -11.83 -40.03
N LEU A 42 18.03 -11.34 -40.88
CA LEU A 42 16.93 -10.46 -40.44
C LEU A 42 15.92 -11.18 -39.56
N ILE A 43 15.63 -12.46 -39.82
CA ILE A 43 14.78 -13.29 -38.97
C ILE A 43 15.45 -13.59 -37.65
N ALA A 44 16.76 -13.83 -37.61
CA ALA A 44 17.53 -14.05 -36.38
C ALA A 44 17.58 -12.78 -35.49
N ILE A 45 17.65 -11.58 -36.09
CA ILE A 45 17.61 -10.32 -35.34
C ILE A 45 16.19 -10.04 -34.77
N SER A 46 15.14 -10.47 -35.48
CA SER A 46 13.75 -10.29 -34.95
C SER A 46 13.39 -11.28 -33.85
N LEU A 47 14.13 -12.38 -33.67
CA LEU A 47 13.92 -13.38 -32.61
C LEU A 47 14.76 -13.10 -31.35
N SER A 48 15.67 -12.14 -31.40
CA SER A 48 16.48 -11.73 -30.24
C SER A 48 15.91 -10.47 -29.53
N ARG A 49 14.58 -10.28 -29.54
CA ARG A 49 14.00 -9.41 -28.53
C ARG A 49 14.28 -10.04 -27.16
N PRO A 50 14.96 -9.34 -26.26
CA PRO A 50 15.03 -9.82 -24.90
C PRO A 50 13.58 -10.09 -24.46
N LEU A 51 13.31 -11.28 -23.94
CA LEU A 51 12.05 -11.57 -23.27
C LEU A 51 11.97 -10.52 -22.16
N LEU A 52 11.17 -9.49 -22.36
CA LEU A 52 10.88 -8.54 -21.28
C LEU A 52 10.32 -9.39 -20.15
N ALA A 53 10.95 -9.32 -18.99
CA ALA A 53 10.42 -9.97 -17.81
C ALA A 53 8.95 -9.58 -17.65
N ALA A 54 8.08 -10.53 -17.32
CA ALA A 54 6.69 -10.22 -17.08
C ALA A 54 6.59 -9.14 -15.98
N PRO A 55 5.70 -8.15 -16.12
CA PRO A 55 5.56 -7.13 -15.09
C PRO A 55 5.23 -7.79 -13.75
N ILE A 56 6.00 -7.43 -12.71
CA ILE A 56 5.80 -7.91 -11.35
C ILE A 56 4.69 -7.06 -10.72
N ASP A 57 3.60 -7.70 -10.31
CA ASP A 57 2.57 -7.03 -9.53
C ASP A 57 3.04 -6.89 -8.06
N ILE A 58 3.49 -5.70 -7.72
CA ILE A 58 4.00 -5.36 -6.39
C ILE A 58 2.94 -5.60 -5.30
N ASN A 59 1.66 -5.36 -5.61
CA ASN A 59 0.59 -5.48 -4.62
C ASN A 59 0.36 -6.93 -4.20
N GLN A 60 0.56 -7.89 -5.09
CA GLN A 60 0.43 -9.32 -4.78
C GLN A 60 1.57 -9.85 -3.89
N LEU A 61 2.69 -9.15 -3.80
CA LEU A 61 3.83 -9.53 -2.98
C LEU A 61 3.69 -9.01 -1.53
N TRP A 62 2.78 -8.06 -1.28
CA TRP A 62 2.55 -7.54 0.06
C TRP A 62 1.70 -8.47 0.92
N ASN A 63 2.18 -8.72 2.13
CA ASN A 63 1.40 -9.14 3.28
C ASN A 63 1.51 -8.02 4.34
N TRP A 64 0.47 -7.22 4.44
CA TRP A 64 0.45 -6.05 5.32
C TRP A 64 0.50 -6.42 6.81
N ASP A 65 -0.02 -7.60 7.17
CA ASP A 65 0.02 -8.12 8.54
C ASP A 65 1.42 -8.62 8.94
N SER A 66 2.27 -8.91 7.95
CA SER A 66 3.62 -9.40 8.15
C SER A 66 4.62 -8.76 7.17
N PRO A 67 5.16 -7.56 7.49
CA PRO A 67 6.20 -6.94 6.67
C PRO A 67 7.44 -7.80 6.48
N ALA A 68 7.74 -8.72 7.41
CA ALA A 68 8.84 -9.67 7.27
C ALA A 68 8.59 -10.70 6.16
N GLN A 69 7.36 -11.23 6.04
CA GLN A 69 7.01 -12.12 4.93
C GLN A 69 6.99 -11.36 3.59
N SER A 70 6.52 -10.11 3.59
CA SER A 70 6.62 -9.27 2.39
C SER A 70 8.07 -9.10 1.93
N GLU A 71 9.02 -8.92 2.85
CA GLU A 71 10.45 -8.87 2.52
C GLU A 71 10.91 -10.16 1.83
N GLU A 72 10.51 -11.32 2.34
CA GLU A 72 10.85 -12.62 1.74
C GLU A 72 10.28 -12.74 0.31
N HIS A 73 9.02 -12.34 0.09
CA HIS A 73 8.41 -12.34 -1.24
C HIS A 73 9.15 -11.41 -2.21
N PHE A 74 9.48 -10.19 -1.79
CA PHE A 74 10.23 -9.25 -2.63
C PHE A 74 11.63 -9.76 -2.95
N ARG A 75 12.33 -10.37 -1.99
CA ARG A 75 13.65 -10.97 -2.22
C ARG A 75 13.59 -12.15 -3.18
N ALA A 76 12.57 -12.99 -3.08
CA ALA A 76 12.37 -14.10 -4.01
C ALA A 76 12.11 -13.61 -5.44
N ALA A 77 11.35 -12.51 -5.60
CA ALA A 77 11.04 -11.92 -6.89
C ALA A 77 12.28 -11.32 -7.60
N LEU A 78 13.35 -10.96 -6.88
CA LEU A 78 14.58 -10.42 -7.46
C LEU A 78 15.23 -11.39 -8.47
N ALA A 79 15.06 -12.70 -8.30
CA ALA A 79 15.70 -13.71 -9.16
C ALA A 79 15.25 -13.65 -10.64
N GLY A 80 14.04 -13.12 -10.91
CA GLY A 80 13.48 -13.00 -12.26
C GLY A 80 13.31 -11.56 -12.75
N ALA A 81 13.75 -10.59 -11.95
CA ALA A 81 13.53 -9.18 -12.18
C ALA A 81 14.58 -8.60 -13.15
N ASP A 82 14.15 -7.71 -14.03
CA ASP A 82 15.05 -6.84 -14.79
C ASP A 82 15.63 -5.72 -13.88
N ALA A 83 16.41 -4.81 -14.44
CA ALA A 83 17.07 -3.75 -13.68
C ALA A 83 16.08 -2.79 -13.02
N ASP A 84 15.03 -2.37 -13.73
CA ASP A 84 14.01 -1.46 -13.23
C ASP A 84 13.13 -2.13 -12.15
N GLN A 85 12.69 -3.35 -12.40
CA GLN A 85 11.97 -4.18 -11.44
C GLN A 85 12.80 -4.44 -10.18
N THR A 86 14.10 -4.70 -10.34
CA THR A 86 15.04 -4.86 -9.22
C THR A 86 15.09 -3.60 -8.37
N PHE A 87 15.17 -2.43 -9.00
CA PHE A 87 15.15 -1.15 -8.30
C PHE A 87 13.84 -0.97 -7.51
N ILE A 88 12.69 -1.21 -8.14
CA ILE A 88 11.36 -1.13 -7.49
C ILE A 88 11.29 -2.08 -6.30
N LEU A 89 11.68 -3.36 -6.47
CA LEU A 89 11.66 -4.35 -5.39
C LEU A 89 12.54 -3.93 -4.21
N GLN A 90 13.71 -3.34 -4.46
CA GLN A 90 14.59 -2.83 -3.41
C GLN A 90 13.95 -1.67 -2.63
N THR A 91 13.19 -0.79 -3.29
CA THR A 91 12.43 0.26 -2.59
C THR A 91 11.37 -0.35 -1.67
N GLN A 92 10.69 -1.43 -2.12
CA GLN A 92 9.68 -2.11 -1.30
C GLN A 92 10.32 -2.90 -0.14
N ILE A 93 11.48 -3.51 -0.35
CA ILE A 93 12.28 -4.10 0.74
C ILE A 93 12.63 -3.01 1.78
N ALA A 94 13.05 -1.82 1.35
CA ALA A 94 13.30 -0.70 2.26
C ALA A 94 12.02 -0.32 3.05
N ARG A 95 10.84 -0.32 2.41
CA ARG A 95 9.56 -0.08 3.07
C ARG A 95 9.27 -1.11 4.17
N THR A 96 9.55 -2.40 3.95
CA THR A 96 9.34 -3.43 4.99
C THR A 96 10.18 -3.18 6.23
N TYR A 97 11.39 -2.61 6.09
CA TYR A 97 12.21 -2.18 7.22
C TYR A 97 11.64 -0.96 7.92
N GLY A 98 11.12 0.01 7.15
CA GLY A 98 10.45 1.19 7.71
C GLY A 98 9.24 0.81 8.56
N LEU A 99 8.38 -0.09 8.07
CA LEU A 99 7.21 -0.59 8.80
C LEU A 99 7.56 -1.33 10.11
N ARG A 100 8.77 -1.86 10.21
CA ARG A 100 9.31 -2.48 11.44
C ARG A 100 10.12 -1.50 12.29
N GLY A 101 10.06 -0.18 12.03
CA GLY A 101 10.82 0.83 12.76
C GLY A 101 12.33 0.84 12.48
N GLN A 102 12.83 0.03 11.54
CA GLN A 102 14.25 -0.10 11.21
C GLN A 102 14.68 0.93 10.17
N PHE A 103 14.42 2.22 10.43
CA PHE A 103 14.63 3.32 9.49
C PHE A 103 16.07 3.48 9.00
N ALA A 104 17.06 3.21 9.87
CA ALA A 104 18.47 3.29 9.47
C ALA A 104 18.79 2.28 8.35
N ARG A 105 18.26 1.06 8.45
CA ARG A 105 18.44 0.02 7.45
C ARG A 105 17.68 0.33 6.16
N ALA A 106 16.45 0.84 6.27
CA ALA A 106 15.69 1.33 5.12
C ALA A 106 16.48 2.39 4.34
N ARG A 107 17.02 3.41 5.05
CA ARG A 107 17.87 4.46 4.44
C ARG A 107 19.11 3.89 3.77
N GLN A 108 19.82 2.95 4.41
CA GLN A 108 21.00 2.32 3.82
C GLN A 108 20.70 1.67 2.46
N ILE A 109 19.57 0.96 2.33
CA ILE A 109 19.13 0.38 1.05
C ILE A 109 18.87 1.49 0.04
N LEU A 110 18.08 2.50 0.40
CA LEU A 110 17.74 3.59 -0.51
C LEU A 110 18.98 4.41 -0.93
N ASP A 111 19.93 4.64 -0.03
CA ASP A 111 21.18 5.32 -0.36
C ASP A 111 22.00 4.53 -1.39
N SER A 112 21.98 3.20 -1.34
CA SER A 112 22.64 2.36 -2.35
C SER A 112 22.00 2.43 -3.74
N LEU A 113 20.72 2.79 -3.83
CA LEU A 113 19.98 2.96 -5.10
C LEU A 113 20.17 4.34 -5.73
N LYS A 114 20.57 5.34 -4.94
CA LYS A 114 20.64 6.74 -5.38
C LYS A 114 21.47 6.98 -6.65
N PRO A 115 22.60 6.31 -6.88
CA PRO A 115 23.41 6.50 -8.12
C PRO A 115 22.63 6.17 -9.39
N GLU A 116 21.73 5.20 -9.36
CA GLU A 116 20.95 4.72 -10.51
C GLU A 116 19.62 5.47 -10.70
N LEU A 117 19.23 6.33 -9.75
CA LEU A 117 17.91 6.96 -9.71
C LEU A 117 17.54 7.73 -10.99
N ALA A 118 18.51 8.35 -11.64
CA ALA A 118 18.30 9.10 -12.88
C ALA A 118 18.08 8.21 -14.12
N HIS A 119 18.36 6.92 -14.01
CA HIS A 119 18.38 5.96 -15.13
C HIS A 119 17.23 4.95 -15.07
N VAL A 120 16.40 4.99 -14.02
CA VAL A 120 15.26 4.09 -13.85
C VAL A 120 13.95 4.74 -14.29
N SER A 121 12.89 3.93 -14.41
CA SER A 121 11.57 4.39 -14.81
C SER A 121 10.98 5.46 -13.87
N PRO A 122 10.02 6.27 -14.34
CA PRO A 122 9.30 7.21 -13.51
C PRO A 122 8.62 6.54 -12.29
N GLU A 123 8.12 5.31 -12.45
CA GLU A 123 7.55 4.55 -11.34
C GLU A 123 8.59 4.25 -10.28
N ALA A 124 9.74 3.74 -10.66
CA ALA A 124 10.85 3.44 -9.76
C ALA A 124 11.32 4.71 -9.02
N GLN A 125 11.43 5.85 -9.74
CA GLN A 125 11.77 7.14 -9.14
C GLN A 125 10.73 7.60 -8.12
N ALA A 126 9.43 7.54 -8.45
CA ALA A 126 8.37 7.94 -7.54
C ALA A 126 8.34 7.07 -6.28
N ARG A 127 8.49 5.74 -6.41
CA ARG A 127 8.57 4.81 -5.29
C ARG A 127 9.79 5.09 -4.42
N TYR A 128 10.96 5.35 -5.01
CA TYR A 128 12.16 5.72 -4.27
C TYR A 128 11.93 6.93 -3.37
N HIS A 129 11.37 8.00 -3.94
CA HIS A 129 11.11 9.23 -3.18
C HIS A 129 10.06 9.01 -2.09
N LEU A 130 9.00 8.26 -2.36
CA LEU A 130 7.99 7.89 -1.36
C LEU A 130 8.64 7.17 -0.16
N GLU A 131 9.37 6.09 -0.45
CA GLU A 131 9.95 5.27 0.61
C GLU A 131 11.05 6.03 1.37
N ARG A 132 11.82 6.89 0.69
CA ARG A 132 12.80 7.73 1.36
C ARG A 132 12.13 8.75 2.29
N GLY A 133 11.07 9.40 1.86
CA GLY A 133 10.27 10.31 2.69
C GLY A 133 9.75 9.62 3.96
N ARG A 134 9.23 8.41 3.83
CA ARG A 134 8.72 7.59 4.94
C ARG A 134 9.78 7.26 6.00
N THR A 135 11.06 7.26 5.64
CA THR A 135 12.12 7.07 6.65
C THR A 135 12.36 8.27 7.54
N PHE A 136 11.78 9.42 7.23
CA PHE A 136 11.89 10.64 8.00
C PHE A 136 10.62 11.00 8.75
N ALA A 137 9.46 10.89 8.10
CA ALA A 137 8.15 11.14 8.69
C ALA A 137 7.09 10.25 8.04
N SER A 138 6.38 9.48 8.84
CA SER A 138 5.29 8.57 8.44
C SER A 138 4.37 8.30 9.62
N ALA A 139 3.32 7.51 9.39
CA ALA A 139 2.45 7.03 10.46
C ALA A 139 3.16 6.12 11.47
N VAL A 140 4.29 5.50 11.10
CA VAL A 140 5.11 4.71 12.03
C VAL A 140 5.96 5.65 12.87
N SER A 141 5.89 5.50 14.18
CA SER A 141 6.66 6.32 15.12
C SER A 141 8.16 6.18 14.90
N VAL A 142 8.85 7.31 14.79
CA VAL A 142 10.31 7.36 14.69
C VAL A 142 10.89 7.41 16.10
N PRO A 143 11.79 6.50 16.47
CA PRO A 143 12.45 6.55 17.78
C PRO A 143 13.11 7.90 18.03
N GLY A 144 12.80 8.54 19.15
CA GLY A 144 13.29 9.89 19.49
C GLY A 144 12.47 11.04 18.89
N GLY A 145 11.38 10.74 18.20
CA GLY A 145 10.47 11.71 17.59
C GLY A 145 10.96 12.26 16.25
N VAL A 146 10.11 12.99 15.57
CA VAL A 146 10.40 13.62 14.27
C VAL A 146 10.87 15.05 14.47
N THR A 147 12.08 15.36 14.01
CA THR A 147 12.65 16.72 14.11
C THR A 147 12.14 17.61 12.96
N PRO A 148 12.24 18.97 13.09
CA PRO A 148 11.91 19.87 11.99
C PRO A 148 12.73 19.62 10.72
N ASP A 149 13.96 19.16 10.84
CA ASP A 149 14.83 18.82 9.72
C ASP A 149 14.32 17.56 9.02
N MET A 150 13.93 16.54 9.77
CA MET A 150 13.33 15.32 9.23
C MET A 150 12.00 15.62 8.52
N MET A 151 11.15 16.47 9.09
CA MET A 151 9.91 16.94 8.44
C MET A 151 10.21 17.62 7.11
N ARG A 152 11.23 18.46 7.05
CA ARG A 152 11.63 19.16 5.83
C ARG A 152 12.14 18.19 4.76
N GLU A 153 12.96 17.22 5.15
CA GLU A 153 13.45 16.18 4.23
C GLU A 153 12.28 15.30 3.73
N ALA A 154 11.38 14.85 4.61
CA ALA A 154 10.20 14.10 4.22
C ALA A 154 9.36 14.87 3.18
N ARG A 155 9.10 16.15 3.44
CA ARG A 155 8.34 17.02 2.55
C ARG A 155 9.00 17.17 1.17
N ASN A 156 10.34 17.32 1.12
CA ASN A 156 11.08 17.39 -0.13
C ASN A 156 10.93 16.10 -0.94
N GLU A 157 11.07 14.96 -0.28
CA GLU A 157 10.96 13.66 -0.91
C GLU A 157 9.52 13.38 -1.41
N TYR A 158 8.50 13.62 -0.60
CA TYR A 158 7.10 13.46 -1.04
C TYR A 158 6.72 14.42 -2.17
N SER A 159 7.24 15.66 -2.16
CA SER A 159 7.05 16.60 -3.25
C SER A 159 7.72 16.12 -4.54
N ALA A 160 8.89 15.48 -4.45
CA ALA A 160 9.56 14.88 -5.61
C ALA A 160 8.77 13.68 -6.14
N ALA A 161 8.30 12.79 -5.25
CA ALA A 161 7.43 11.67 -5.62
C ALA A 161 6.17 12.14 -6.35
N PHE A 162 5.46 13.11 -5.76
CA PHE A 162 4.26 13.68 -6.38
C PHE A 162 4.54 14.27 -7.77
N ARG A 163 5.62 15.04 -7.91
CA ARG A 163 5.97 15.67 -9.19
C ARG A 163 6.21 14.63 -10.28
N VAL A 164 7.00 13.60 -9.99
CA VAL A 164 7.30 12.52 -10.94
C VAL A 164 6.02 11.75 -11.28
N ALA A 165 5.28 11.31 -10.25
CA ALA A 165 4.07 10.52 -10.44
C ALA A 165 3.00 11.29 -11.25
N ASN A 166 2.73 12.55 -10.90
CA ASN A 166 1.75 13.38 -11.59
C ASN A 166 2.15 13.68 -13.04
N GLN A 167 3.44 13.90 -13.32
CA GLN A 167 3.94 14.14 -14.68
C GLN A 167 3.76 12.93 -15.59
N HIS A 168 3.81 11.72 -15.02
CA HIS A 168 3.76 10.47 -15.76
C HIS A 168 2.44 9.69 -15.57
N HIS A 169 1.40 10.34 -15.06
CA HIS A 169 0.06 9.76 -14.86
C HIS A 169 0.07 8.47 -14.02
N LEU A 170 0.94 8.42 -13.01
CA LEU A 170 1.01 7.35 -12.02
C LEU A 170 0.10 7.73 -10.84
N ASP A 171 -1.20 7.75 -11.09
CA ASP A 171 -2.18 8.37 -10.19
C ASP A 171 -2.17 7.78 -8.79
N ALA A 172 -2.05 6.45 -8.65
CA ALA A 172 -1.97 5.81 -7.34
C ALA A 172 -0.77 6.29 -6.52
N LEU A 173 0.42 6.45 -7.14
CA LEU A 173 1.61 6.98 -6.48
C LEU A 173 1.50 8.48 -6.20
N ALA A 174 0.80 9.23 -7.06
CA ALA A 174 0.55 10.65 -6.84
C ALA A 174 -0.40 10.87 -5.65
N VAL A 175 -1.45 10.05 -5.52
CA VAL A 175 -2.37 10.05 -4.38
C VAL A 175 -1.62 9.71 -3.09
N ASP A 176 -0.82 8.64 -3.11
CA ASP A 176 0.01 8.23 -1.97
C ASP A 176 0.97 9.36 -1.53
N ALA A 177 1.63 10.03 -2.48
CA ALA A 177 2.52 11.14 -2.17
C ALA A 177 1.79 12.34 -1.54
N LEU A 178 0.59 12.69 -2.02
CA LEU A 178 -0.23 13.76 -1.42
C LEU A 178 -0.71 13.39 -0.01
N HIS A 179 -1.14 12.13 0.19
CA HIS A 179 -1.48 11.61 1.49
C HIS A 179 -0.30 11.71 2.47
N MET A 180 0.90 11.31 2.03
CA MET A 180 2.10 11.40 2.85
C MET A 180 2.51 12.85 3.17
N MET A 181 2.12 13.84 2.36
CA MET A 181 2.35 15.27 2.67
C MET A 181 1.60 15.71 3.93
N ALA A 182 0.44 15.13 4.23
CA ALA A 182 -0.30 15.45 5.45
C ALA A 182 0.51 15.15 6.72
N PHE A 183 1.34 14.10 6.72
CA PHE A 183 2.23 13.78 7.85
C PHE A 183 3.40 14.75 8.03
N THR A 184 3.63 15.67 7.10
CA THR A 184 4.67 16.70 7.21
C THR A 184 4.13 18.02 7.78
N ASP A 185 2.85 18.11 8.05
CA ASP A 185 2.18 19.26 8.67
C ASP A 185 1.58 18.89 10.02
N THR A 186 1.68 19.80 10.99
CA THR A 186 1.13 19.60 12.34
C THR A 186 -0.21 20.30 12.53
N ALA A 187 -0.55 21.26 11.66
CA ALA A 187 -1.81 21.96 11.73
C ALA A 187 -2.92 21.18 11.03
N PRO A 188 -4.04 20.86 11.70
CA PRO A 188 -5.14 20.07 11.10
C PRO A 188 -5.69 20.67 9.81
N ALA A 189 -5.70 22.01 9.69
CA ALA A 189 -6.13 22.67 8.46
C ALA A 189 -5.20 22.40 7.26
N ASP A 190 -3.91 22.21 7.49
CA ASP A 190 -2.95 21.91 6.45
C ASP A 190 -3.02 20.42 6.05
N GLN A 191 -3.18 19.53 7.04
CA GLN A 191 -3.45 18.10 6.81
C GLN A 191 -4.72 17.91 5.98
N LEU A 192 -5.81 18.57 6.36
CA LEU A 192 -7.08 18.55 5.64
C LEU A 192 -6.90 18.93 4.16
N ARG A 193 -6.16 20.00 3.87
CA ARG A 193 -5.93 20.43 2.48
C ARG A 193 -5.19 19.39 1.63
N TRP A 194 -4.23 18.68 2.23
CA TRP A 194 -3.49 17.63 1.52
C TRP A 194 -4.39 16.42 1.24
N ASP A 195 -5.15 15.96 2.23
CA ASP A 195 -6.04 14.80 2.07
C ASP A 195 -7.21 15.13 1.12
N GLU A 196 -7.78 16.33 1.14
CA GLU A 196 -8.79 16.77 0.18
C GLU A 196 -8.24 16.80 -1.26
N ARG A 197 -7.00 17.24 -1.44
CA ARG A 197 -6.34 17.22 -2.73
C ARG A 197 -6.08 15.80 -3.22
N ALA A 198 -5.64 14.91 -2.33
CA ALA A 198 -5.44 13.49 -2.62
C ALA A 198 -6.76 12.83 -3.02
N LEU A 199 -7.83 13.10 -2.27
CA LEU A 199 -9.17 12.59 -2.55
C LEU A 199 -9.68 13.06 -3.91
N THR A 200 -9.51 14.34 -4.23
CA THR A 200 -9.90 14.88 -5.54
C THR A 200 -9.20 14.14 -6.68
N LEU A 201 -7.90 13.90 -6.56
CA LEU A 201 -7.15 13.14 -7.56
C LEU A 201 -7.63 11.70 -7.64
N ALA A 202 -7.83 11.03 -6.51
CA ALA A 202 -8.31 9.65 -6.47
C ALA A 202 -9.67 9.48 -7.15
N LEU A 203 -10.62 10.40 -6.90
CA LEU A 203 -11.96 10.37 -7.48
C LEU A 203 -11.99 10.70 -8.98
N GLN A 204 -11.02 11.47 -9.49
CA GLN A 204 -10.91 11.82 -10.90
C GLN A 204 -10.13 10.79 -11.72
N SER A 205 -9.36 9.93 -11.05
CA SER A 205 -8.53 8.93 -11.71
C SER A 205 -9.36 7.81 -12.33
N SER A 206 -8.90 7.27 -13.45
CA SER A 206 -9.39 6.01 -14.02
C SER A 206 -8.65 4.78 -13.47
N ASP A 207 -7.59 4.98 -12.69
CA ASP A 207 -6.83 3.90 -12.04
C ASP A 207 -7.58 3.42 -10.78
N SER A 208 -8.02 2.17 -10.81
CA SER A 208 -8.72 1.55 -9.68
C SER A 208 -7.88 1.51 -8.40
N THR A 209 -6.55 1.44 -8.51
CA THR A 209 -5.64 1.48 -7.36
C THR A 209 -5.65 2.87 -6.72
N ALA A 210 -5.71 3.94 -7.52
CA ALA A 210 -5.88 5.30 -7.01
C ALA A 210 -7.25 5.48 -6.36
N GLN A 211 -8.32 4.98 -6.97
CA GLN A 211 -9.68 5.06 -6.42
C GLN A 211 -9.83 4.33 -5.08
N HIS A 212 -9.09 3.24 -4.88
CA HIS A 212 -9.12 2.47 -3.63
C HIS A 212 -8.65 3.27 -2.40
N TRP A 213 -7.96 4.39 -2.59
CA TRP A 213 -7.58 5.29 -1.51
C TRP A 213 -8.76 6.04 -0.87
N GLU A 214 -9.94 6.07 -1.52
CA GLU A 214 -11.07 6.91 -1.10
C GLU A 214 -11.43 6.71 0.38
N ALA A 215 -11.60 5.47 0.84
CA ALA A 215 -11.98 5.18 2.22
C ALA A 215 -10.97 5.72 3.24
N SER A 216 -9.67 5.50 2.99
CA SER A 216 -8.59 5.97 3.87
C SER A 216 -8.50 7.50 3.90
N LEU A 217 -8.61 8.15 2.74
CA LEU A 217 -8.56 9.62 2.64
C LEU A 217 -9.76 10.27 3.34
N ARG A 218 -10.97 9.72 3.18
CA ARG A 218 -12.14 10.21 3.89
C ARG A 218 -12.03 10.05 5.40
N ASN A 219 -11.42 8.96 5.86
CA ASN A 219 -11.13 8.77 7.28
C ASN A 219 -10.17 9.86 7.80
N ASN A 220 -9.12 10.17 7.08
CA ASN A 220 -8.16 11.21 7.48
C ASN A 220 -8.77 12.62 7.44
N ILE A 221 -9.57 12.91 6.40
CA ILE A 221 -10.34 14.16 6.33
C ILE A 221 -11.27 14.26 7.55
N GLY A 222 -11.94 13.17 7.93
CA GLY A 222 -12.78 13.12 9.13
C GLY A 222 -12.00 13.43 10.41
N ASN A 223 -10.79 12.86 10.57
CA ASN A 223 -9.91 13.14 11.71
C ASN A 223 -9.53 14.62 11.76
N ALA A 224 -9.03 15.17 10.65
CA ALA A 224 -8.65 16.58 10.59
C ALA A 224 -9.86 17.54 10.86
N LEU A 225 -11.07 17.19 10.39
CA LEU A 225 -12.29 17.94 10.67
C LEU A 225 -12.68 17.85 12.16
N ASN A 226 -12.51 16.67 12.80
CA ASN A 226 -12.73 16.55 14.25
C ASN A 226 -11.76 17.43 15.03
N ASP A 227 -10.48 17.45 14.66
CA ASP A 227 -9.47 18.31 15.30
C ASP A 227 -9.76 19.80 15.11
N LEU A 228 -10.44 20.17 14.01
CA LEU A 228 -10.92 21.53 13.75
C LEU A 228 -12.27 21.85 14.43
N GLY A 229 -12.88 20.91 15.16
CA GLY A 229 -14.20 21.08 15.78
C GLY A 229 -15.36 21.03 14.77
N ARG A 230 -15.13 20.64 13.52
CA ARG A 230 -16.12 20.54 12.43
C ARG A 230 -16.81 19.17 12.44
N TYR A 231 -17.35 18.79 13.59
CA TYR A 231 -17.83 17.42 13.87
C TYR A 231 -18.93 16.92 12.94
N ALA A 232 -19.85 17.80 12.51
CA ALA A 232 -20.91 17.39 11.58
C ALA A 232 -20.36 16.98 10.21
N GLU A 233 -19.36 17.69 9.71
CA GLU A 233 -18.71 17.40 8.46
C GLU A 233 -17.80 16.15 8.60
N ALA A 234 -17.12 15.99 9.74
CA ALA A 234 -16.36 14.79 10.05
C ALA A 234 -17.24 13.52 10.02
N LEU A 235 -18.42 13.59 10.66
CA LEU A 235 -19.37 12.48 10.68
C LEU A 235 -19.80 12.07 9.27
N GLU A 236 -19.99 13.02 8.36
CA GLU A 236 -20.30 12.73 6.96
C GLU A 236 -19.17 11.96 6.28
N GLN A 237 -17.93 12.41 6.45
CA GLN A 237 -16.76 11.74 5.85
C GLN A 237 -16.58 10.32 6.41
N PHE A 238 -16.69 10.14 7.73
CA PHE A 238 -16.58 8.81 8.34
C PHE A 238 -17.69 7.86 7.90
N ARG A 239 -18.92 8.34 7.71
CA ARG A 239 -20.02 7.50 7.20
C ARG A 239 -19.78 7.04 5.77
N ILE A 240 -19.20 7.89 4.92
CA ILE A 240 -18.83 7.49 3.57
C ILE A 240 -17.69 6.46 3.62
N ALA A 241 -16.66 6.71 4.44
CA ALA A 241 -15.56 5.75 4.65
C ALA A 241 -16.06 4.39 5.13
N LEU A 242 -16.98 4.39 6.12
CA LEU A 242 -17.61 3.18 6.64
C LEU A 242 -18.33 2.39 5.54
N ALA A 243 -19.19 3.05 4.76
CA ALA A 243 -19.92 2.40 3.67
C ALA A 243 -19.00 1.82 2.60
N LEU A 244 -17.82 2.40 2.39
CA LEU A 244 -16.77 1.86 1.52
C LEU A 244 -16.15 0.61 2.14
N ARG A 245 -15.75 0.63 3.41
CA ARG A 245 -15.16 -0.51 4.12
C ARG A 245 -16.10 -1.71 4.23
N GLU A 246 -17.40 -1.46 4.47
CA GLU A 246 -18.42 -2.50 4.47
C GLU A 246 -18.51 -3.20 3.09
N ARG A 247 -18.41 -2.46 2.00
CA ARG A 247 -18.40 -3.03 0.63
C ARG A 247 -17.13 -3.81 0.31
N GLU A 248 -16.00 -3.39 0.86
CA GLU A 248 -14.71 -4.09 0.71
C GLU A 248 -14.68 -5.42 1.48
N GLY A 249 -15.51 -5.55 2.52
CA GLY A 249 -15.62 -6.77 3.33
C GLY A 249 -14.46 -6.97 4.32
N ASP A 250 -13.64 -5.94 4.57
CA ASP A 250 -12.61 -5.95 5.59
C ASP A 250 -13.25 -5.68 6.95
N ALA A 251 -13.37 -6.73 7.77
CA ALA A 251 -14.04 -6.66 9.05
C ALA A 251 -13.31 -5.75 10.05
N GLU A 252 -11.96 -5.74 10.05
CA GLU A 252 -11.20 -4.90 10.98
C GLU A 252 -11.27 -3.43 10.58
N ALA A 253 -11.05 -3.11 9.30
CA ALA A 253 -11.20 -1.73 8.82
C ALA A 253 -12.63 -1.21 9.00
N THR A 254 -13.65 -2.07 8.91
CA THR A 254 -15.05 -1.73 9.18
C THR A 254 -15.26 -1.40 10.66
N ARG A 255 -14.72 -2.19 11.60
CA ARG A 255 -14.79 -1.88 13.04
C ARG A 255 -14.11 -0.56 13.38
N GLN A 256 -12.95 -0.28 12.80
CA GLN A 256 -12.23 0.99 12.98
C GLN A 256 -13.06 2.16 12.46
N ALA A 257 -13.69 2.03 11.28
CA ALA A 257 -14.57 3.07 10.74
C ALA A 257 -15.80 3.31 11.64
N TRP A 258 -16.40 2.27 12.21
CA TRP A 258 -17.47 2.40 13.21
C TRP A 258 -16.99 3.12 14.48
N CYS A 259 -15.76 2.83 14.96
CA CYS A 259 -15.18 3.52 16.11
C CYS A 259 -15.09 5.04 15.85
N SER A 260 -14.61 5.45 14.67
CA SER A 260 -14.53 6.86 14.27
C SER A 260 -15.90 7.54 14.21
N VAL A 261 -16.95 6.84 13.72
CA VAL A 261 -18.33 7.33 13.75
C VAL A 261 -18.81 7.51 15.20
N GLY A 262 -18.59 6.52 16.07
CA GLY A 262 -18.96 6.58 17.48
C GLY A 262 -18.27 7.74 18.22
N TRP A 263 -16.97 7.90 18.03
CA TRP A 263 -16.19 9.02 18.56
C TRP A 263 -16.78 10.36 18.16
N THR A 264 -17.05 10.56 16.86
CA THR A 264 -17.61 11.83 16.37
C THR A 264 -19.03 12.10 16.89
N LEU A 265 -19.85 11.06 17.04
CA LEU A 265 -21.17 11.20 17.66
C LEU A 265 -21.07 11.68 19.12
N ARG A 266 -20.10 11.19 19.90
CA ARG A 266 -19.83 11.70 21.25
C ARG A 266 -19.43 13.18 21.22
N LEU A 267 -18.54 13.57 20.30
CA LEU A 267 -18.14 14.98 20.15
C LEU A 267 -19.32 15.90 19.77
N LEU A 268 -20.32 15.37 19.08
CA LEU A 268 -21.59 16.05 18.80
C LEU A 268 -22.60 16.03 19.96
N GLY A 269 -22.26 15.43 21.12
CA GLY A 269 -23.17 15.25 22.26
C GLY A 269 -24.25 14.19 22.05
N ARG A 270 -24.16 13.38 20.96
CA ARG A 270 -25.12 12.31 20.65
C ARG A 270 -24.71 11.01 21.37
N ASN A 271 -24.59 11.13 22.70
CA ASN A 271 -24.00 10.11 23.56
C ASN A 271 -24.73 8.76 23.53
N THR A 272 -26.07 8.76 23.39
CA THR A 272 -26.85 7.51 23.30
C THR A 272 -26.45 6.68 22.05
N GLU A 273 -26.29 7.34 20.91
CA GLU A 273 -25.91 6.68 19.66
C GLU A 273 -24.44 6.23 19.70
N ALA A 274 -23.56 7.09 20.21
CA ALA A 274 -22.17 6.76 20.43
C ALA A 274 -22.00 5.51 21.33
N LEU A 275 -22.74 5.48 22.44
CA LEU A 275 -22.70 4.38 23.40
C LEU A 275 -23.14 3.05 22.75
N ALA A 276 -24.22 3.06 21.98
CA ALA A 276 -24.69 1.86 21.29
C ALA A 276 -23.63 1.28 20.34
N ILE A 277 -22.96 2.14 19.57
CA ILE A 277 -21.89 1.73 18.65
C ILE A 277 -20.70 1.15 19.41
N GLN A 278 -20.21 1.87 20.43
CA GLN A 278 -19.01 1.41 21.18
C GLN A 278 -19.27 0.13 21.97
N GLN A 279 -20.48 -0.07 22.50
CA GLN A 279 -20.87 -1.32 23.16
C GLN A 279 -20.93 -2.49 22.17
N GLN A 280 -21.44 -2.27 20.98
CA GLN A 280 -21.43 -3.29 19.91
C GLN A 280 -19.99 -3.67 19.54
N LEU A 281 -19.12 -2.69 19.28
CA LEU A 281 -17.71 -2.92 18.96
C LEU A 281 -17.00 -3.67 20.08
N LEU A 282 -17.25 -3.32 21.34
CA LEU A 282 -16.69 -4.04 22.48
C LEU A 282 -17.08 -5.52 22.46
N ALA A 283 -18.38 -5.81 22.22
CA ALA A 283 -18.86 -7.19 22.15
C ALA A 283 -18.23 -7.96 20.97
N GLU A 284 -18.02 -7.31 19.82
CA GLU A 284 -17.35 -7.92 18.68
C GLU A 284 -15.87 -8.24 18.96
N TYR A 285 -15.13 -7.30 19.59
CA TYR A 285 -13.74 -7.55 19.99
C TYR A 285 -13.64 -8.62 21.07
N ASP A 286 -14.51 -8.59 22.08
CA ASP A 286 -14.56 -9.63 23.13
C ASP A 286 -14.85 -11.03 22.52
N ALA A 287 -15.71 -11.12 21.48
CA ALA A 287 -16.04 -12.37 20.80
C ALA A 287 -14.86 -13.01 20.05
N ILE A 288 -13.93 -12.20 19.59
CA ILE A 288 -12.70 -12.68 18.91
C ILE A 288 -11.49 -12.76 19.85
N GLY A 289 -11.69 -12.50 21.15
CA GLY A 289 -10.62 -12.51 22.15
C GLY A 289 -9.62 -11.37 22.02
N ALA A 290 -10.01 -10.28 21.36
CA ALA A 290 -9.19 -9.09 21.15
C ALA A 290 -9.63 -7.94 22.07
N THR A 291 -8.76 -6.96 22.24
CA THR A 291 -9.07 -5.72 22.96
C THR A 291 -8.65 -4.53 22.10
N ASN A 292 -9.58 -3.62 21.86
CA ASN A 292 -9.29 -2.35 21.21
C ASN A 292 -9.25 -1.24 22.28
N PRO A 293 -8.10 -0.58 22.50
CA PRO A 293 -7.97 0.46 23.52
C PRO A 293 -8.81 1.71 23.21
N ASP A 294 -9.02 2.05 21.94
CA ASP A 294 -9.81 3.22 21.55
C ASP A 294 -11.29 3.04 21.91
N VAL A 295 -11.82 1.81 21.74
CA VAL A 295 -13.18 1.48 22.17
C VAL A 295 -13.33 1.60 23.69
N LEU A 296 -12.33 1.17 24.46
CA LEU A 296 -12.35 1.32 25.93
C LEU A 296 -12.27 2.80 26.34
N ASP A 297 -11.43 3.57 25.66
CA ASP A 297 -11.29 5.00 25.92
C ASP A 297 -12.60 5.76 25.61
N GLU A 298 -13.19 5.49 24.45
CA GLU A 298 -14.46 6.08 24.06
C GLU A 298 -15.60 5.73 25.03
N LEU A 299 -15.72 4.49 25.46
CA LEU A 299 -16.72 4.10 26.47
C LEU A 299 -16.51 4.85 27.79
N LYS A 300 -15.26 4.96 28.26
CA LYS A 300 -14.90 5.75 29.43
C LYS A 300 -15.38 7.22 29.28
N GLU A 301 -15.06 7.85 28.15
CA GLU A 301 -15.42 9.25 27.93
C GLU A 301 -16.93 9.47 27.75
N ILE A 302 -17.66 8.54 27.10
CA ILE A 302 -19.10 8.60 26.97
C ILE A 302 -19.77 8.52 28.37
N TYR A 303 -19.34 7.58 29.22
CA TYR A 303 -19.91 7.45 30.58
C TYR A 303 -19.59 8.66 31.44
N ARG A 304 -18.42 9.28 31.32
CA ARG A 304 -18.11 10.56 31.97
C ARG A 304 -19.03 11.67 31.49
N ALA A 305 -19.21 11.80 30.19
CA ALA A 305 -20.07 12.82 29.58
C ALA A 305 -21.55 12.69 30.00
N THR A 306 -21.97 11.48 30.36
CA THR A 306 -23.36 11.20 30.84
C THR A 306 -23.50 11.15 32.37
N GLY A 307 -22.39 11.36 33.11
CA GLY A 307 -22.39 11.39 34.59
C GLY A 307 -22.40 10.00 35.25
N ASP A 308 -22.13 8.93 34.48
CA ASP A 308 -22.01 7.57 35.03
C ASP A 308 -20.56 7.27 35.42
N GLU A 309 -20.10 7.87 36.49
CA GLU A 309 -18.73 7.72 37.00
C GLU A 309 -18.37 6.26 37.33
N ARG A 310 -19.36 5.44 37.70
CA ARG A 310 -19.13 4.03 38.03
C ARG A 310 -18.68 3.26 36.79
N ASN A 311 -19.41 3.36 35.68
CA ASN A 311 -19.03 2.69 34.46
C ASN A 311 -17.77 3.33 33.82
N ALA A 312 -17.60 4.64 33.90
CA ALA A 312 -16.38 5.31 33.48
C ALA A 312 -15.14 4.72 34.18
N ALA A 313 -15.20 4.49 35.51
CA ALA A 313 -14.11 3.88 36.28
C ALA A 313 -13.81 2.43 35.85
N VAL A 314 -14.84 1.64 35.47
CA VAL A 314 -14.65 0.27 34.95
C VAL A 314 -13.83 0.28 33.68
N TYR A 315 -14.17 1.13 32.71
CA TYR A 315 -13.45 1.18 31.44
C TYR A 315 -12.07 1.83 31.59
N ALA A 316 -11.91 2.81 32.46
CA ALA A 316 -10.58 3.34 32.80
C ALA A 316 -9.65 2.25 33.34
N SER A 317 -10.16 1.38 34.24
CA SER A 317 -9.38 0.25 34.77
C SER A 317 -9.01 -0.78 33.69
N ARG A 318 -9.95 -1.15 32.79
CA ARG A 318 -9.67 -2.04 31.66
C ARG A 318 -8.59 -1.47 30.75
N LEU A 319 -8.66 -0.18 30.43
CA LEU A 319 -7.67 0.51 29.61
C LEU A 319 -6.29 0.53 30.27
N GLN A 320 -6.20 0.79 31.57
CA GLN A 320 -4.94 0.73 32.33
C GLN A 320 -4.30 -0.67 32.30
N VAL A 321 -5.10 -1.72 32.47
CA VAL A 321 -4.62 -3.11 32.36
C VAL A 321 -4.06 -3.39 30.97
N TYR A 322 -4.76 -2.94 29.92
CA TYR A 322 -4.28 -3.09 28.54
C TYR A 322 -2.94 -2.37 28.33
N GLN A 323 -2.84 -1.12 28.74
CA GLN A 323 -1.61 -0.30 28.60
C GLN A 323 -0.44 -0.89 29.37
N ALA A 324 -0.68 -1.42 30.57
CA ALA A 324 0.37 -2.09 31.35
C ALA A 324 0.90 -3.38 30.70
N ALA A 325 0.04 -4.09 29.96
CA ALA A 325 0.42 -5.28 29.21
C ALA A 325 1.09 -4.97 27.85
N HIS A 326 0.91 -3.75 27.31
CA HIS A 326 1.38 -3.32 26.00
C HIS A 326 2.09 -1.95 26.10
N PRO A 327 3.24 -1.84 26.82
CA PRO A 327 3.89 -0.55 27.06
C PRO A 327 4.35 0.15 25.79
N ASP A 328 4.64 -0.60 24.72
CA ASP A 328 5.08 -0.07 23.43
C ASP A 328 3.92 0.44 22.55
N ALA A 329 2.67 0.09 22.87
CA ALA A 329 1.49 0.55 22.13
C ALA A 329 1.01 1.95 22.57
N SER A 330 1.65 2.55 23.57
CA SER A 330 1.25 3.85 24.16
C SER A 330 2.20 4.99 23.77
N GLN A 331 3.17 4.75 22.87
CA GLN A 331 4.13 5.69 22.31
C GLN A 331 3.85 5.94 20.82
#